data_d25ba839e6c38d4bc0373a8666f03619
#
_entry.id   d25ba839e6c38d4bc0373a8666f03619
#
_cell.length_a   1.000
_cell.length_b   1.000
_cell.length_c   1.000
_cell.angle_alpha   90.00
_cell.angle_beta   90.00
_cell.angle_gamma   90.00
#
_symmetry.space_group_name_H-M   'P 1'
#
loop_
_entity.id
_entity.type
_entity.pdbx_description
1 polymer ?
#
loop_
_entity_poly.entity_id
_entity_poly.type
_entity_poly.pdbx_seq_one_letter_code
_entity_poly.pdbx_strand_id
1 'polypeptide(L)'
;MRTPQPERPYEDFAYGDAPLRDALWPTTVPAGPDLPTLEGSADCDAVVVGAGFAGLAAAIRLATAGVDVIVLEARYPGWGASGRNGGLVSVGSTKLSDSALIRRVGQADASCFFDAERAAIDAVFDRIERYGLDVDRHSDGYTLAAHHPRAIAELHAYGATYR
;
A
#
# COMPACT_ATOMS: atom_id res chain seq x y z
N MET A 1 -34.26 3.18 -15.50
CA MET A 1 -33.95 2.99 -14.07
C MET A 1 -32.52 3.40 -13.86
N ARG A 2 -32.22 4.43 -13.05
CA ARG A 2 -30.85 4.75 -12.65
C ARG A 2 -30.43 3.69 -11.63
N THR A 3 -29.38 2.93 -11.91
CA THR A 3 -28.73 2.07 -10.92
C THR A 3 -28.31 2.96 -9.74
N PRO A 4 -28.67 2.62 -8.48
CA PRO A 4 -28.22 3.40 -7.36
C PRO A 4 -26.69 3.43 -7.37
N GLN A 5 -26.10 4.63 -7.31
CA GLN A 5 -24.67 4.75 -7.15
C GLN A 5 -24.29 4.15 -5.81
N PRO A 6 -23.19 3.39 -5.72
CA PRO A 6 -22.73 2.87 -4.45
C PRO A 6 -22.47 4.03 -3.49
N GLU A 7 -22.90 3.85 -2.25
CA GLU A 7 -22.68 4.83 -1.19
C GLU A 7 -21.17 5.07 -1.04
N ARG A 8 -20.75 6.31 -1.12
CA ARG A 8 -19.32 6.67 -1.00
C ARG A 8 -18.94 6.68 0.48
N PRO A 9 -17.98 5.84 0.93
CA PRO A 9 -17.64 5.72 2.35
C PRO A 9 -16.82 6.88 2.91
N TYR A 10 -16.36 7.82 2.07
CA TYR A 10 -15.54 8.96 2.47
C TYR A 10 -16.20 10.28 2.07
N GLU A 11 -15.74 11.36 2.66
CA GLU A 11 -16.17 12.72 2.34
C GLU A 11 -15.91 13.07 0.87
N ASP A 12 -16.73 13.93 0.30
CA ASP A 12 -16.70 14.26 -1.13
C ASP A 12 -15.34 14.77 -1.62
N PHE A 13 -14.59 15.49 -0.79
CA PHE A 13 -13.25 15.97 -1.16
C PHE A 13 -12.26 14.82 -1.44
N ALA A 14 -12.47 13.62 -0.87
CA ALA A 14 -11.63 12.46 -1.13
C ALA A 14 -11.79 11.88 -2.54
N TYR A 15 -12.87 12.26 -3.22
CA TYR A 15 -13.17 11.86 -4.60
C TYR A 15 -12.98 13.00 -5.60
N GLY A 16 -12.61 14.18 -5.12
CA GLY A 16 -12.39 15.35 -5.96
C GLY A 16 -11.11 15.26 -6.78
N ASP A 17 -11.08 16.04 -7.86
CA ASP A 17 -9.94 16.14 -8.77
C ASP A 17 -8.90 17.17 -8.29
N ALA A 18 -9.18 17.88 -7.20
CA ALA A 18 -8.27 18.89 -6.70
C ALA A 18 -6.93 18.23 -6.31
N PRO A 19 -5.79 18.75 -6.81
CA PRO A 19 -4.50 18.28 -6.35
C PRO A 19 -4.42 18.49 -4.84
N LEU A 20 -3.86 17.53 -4.11
CA LEU A 20 -3.50 17.74 -2.73
C LEU A 20 -2.45 18.83 -2.67
N ARG A 21 -2.89 20.03 -2.30
CA ARG A 21 -1.99 21.07 -1.92
C ARG A 21 -1.34 20.64 -0.60
N ASP A 22 -0.05 20.84 -0.47
CA ASP A 22 0.71 20.61 0.75
C ASP A 22 0.89 19.13 1.17
N ALA A 23 0.70 18.17 0.27
CA ALA A 23 1.13 16.80 0.53
C ALA A 23 2.66 16.72 0.58
N LEU A 24 3.20 16.03 1.59
CA LEU A 24 4.64 15.93 1.81
C LEU A 24 5.35 15.21 0.66
N TRP A 25 4.87 14.03 0.27
CA TRP A 25 5.60 13.15 -0.64
C TRP A 25 5.92 13.75 -2.02
N PRO A 26 5.02 14.49 -2.68
CA PRO A 26 5.37 15.15 -3.93
C PRO A 26 6.49 16.20 -3.81
N THR A 27 6.79 16.69 -2.61
CA THR A 27 7.88 17.66 -2.38
C THR A 27 9.23 16.99 -2.13
N THR A 28 9.25 15.68 -1.86
CA THR A 28 10.45 14.92 -1.51
C THR A 28 11.06 14.17 -2.70
N VAL A 29 10.37 14.10 -3.83
CA VAL A 29 10.81 13.40 -5.02
C VAL A 29 10.82 14.34 -6.25
N PRO A 30 11.70 14.08 -7.22
CA PRO A 30 11.62 14.77 -8.51
C PRO A 30 10.26 14.57 -9.18
N ALA A 31 9.86 15.50 -10.02
CA ALA A 31 8.67 15.30 -10.86
C ALA A 31 8.81 13.98 -11.64
N GLY A 32 7.76 13.18 -11.61
CA GLY A 32 7.73 11.93 -12.37
C GLY A 32 7.82 12.16 -13.87
N PRO A 33 8.08 11.12 -14.66
CA PRO A 33 8.10 11.22 -16.11
C PRO A 33 6.74 11.68 -16.65
N ASP A 34 6.77 12.49 -17.69
CA ASP A 34 5.57 12.79 -18.47
C ASP A 34 5.20 11.54 -19.29
N LEU A 35 4.12 10.89 -18.89
CA LEU A 35 3.64 9.67 -19.53
C LEU A 35 2.55 10.01 -20.54
N PRO A 36 2.59 9.40 -21.74
CA PRO A 36 1.60 9.69 -22.76
C PRO A 36 0.20 9.20 -22.36
N THR A 37 -0.81 9.93 -22.77
CA THR A 37 -2.18 9.46 -22.70
C THR A 37 -2.38 8.31 -23.70
N LEU A 38 -3.06 7.25 -23.28
CA LEU A 38 -3.42 6.18 -24.20
C LEU A 38 -4.40 6.70 -25.25
N GLU A 39 -3.99 6.64 -26.52
CA GLU A 39 -4.83 6.96 -27.66
C GLU A 39 -5.18 5.69 -28.44
N GLY A 40 -6.46 5.51 -28.74
CA GLY A 40 -6.94 4.34 -29.48
C GLY A 40 -6.94 3.05 -28.66
N SER A 41 -6.47 1.97 -29.25
CA SER A 41 -6.42 0.62 -28.66
C SER A 41 -5.00 0.12 -28.59
N ALA A 42 -4.69 -0.64 -27.54
CA ALA A 42 -3.43 -1.35 -27.38
C ALA A 42 -3.73 -2.79 -26.92
N ASP A 43 -2.95 -3.74 -27.44
CA ASP A 43 -3.03 -5.14 -27.04
C ASP A 43 -1.88 -5.45 -26.06
N CYS A 44 -2.17 -6.25 -25.04
CA CYS A 44 -1.18 -6.75 -24.08
C CYS A 44 -1.74 -7.99 -23.37
N ASP A 45 -0.87 -8.72 -22.66
CA ASP A 45 -1.28 -9.91 -21.90
C ASP A 45 -2.05 -9.54 -20.63
N ALA A 46 -1.72 -8.40 -20.00
CA ALA A 46 -2.37 -7.96 -18.78
C ALA A 46 -2.46 -6.43 -18.70
N VAL A 47 -3.61 -5.94 -18.24
CA VAL A 47 -3.83 -4.52 -17.93
C VAL A 47 -3.97 -4.34 -16.43
N VAL A 48 -3.19 -3.42 -15.86
CA VAL A 48 -3.29 -3.00 -14.46
C VAL A 48 -3.91 -1.61 -14.43
N VAL A 49 -5.04 -1.46 -13.76
CA VAL A 49 -5.74 -0.18 -13.61
C VAL A 49 -5.37 0.44 -12.27
N GLY A 50 -4.69 1.58 -12.32
CA GLY A 50 -4.19 2.32 -11.17
C GLY A 50 -2.71 2.11 -10.89
N ALA A 51 -1.92 3.20 -10.84
CA ALA A 51 -0.49 3.20 -10.53
C ALA A 51 -0.20 3.58 -9.07
N GLY A 52 -0.95 3.00 -8.13
CA GLY A 52 -0.65 3.00 -6.71
C GLY A 52 0.27 1.83 -6.32
N PHE A 53 0.58 1.67 -5.03
CA PHE A 53 1.45 0.60 -4.53
C PHE A 53 1.04 -0.79 -5.01
N ALA A 54 -0.24 -1.14 -4.90
CA ALA A 54 -0.74 -2.46 -5.30
C ALA A 54 -0.61 -2.68 -6.81
N GLY A 55 -1.03 -1.70 -7.62
CA GLY A 55 -0.95 -1.80 -9.07
C GLY A 55 0.48 -1.90 -9.58
N LEU A 56 1.36 -1.01 -9.12
CA LEU A 56 2.76 -1.04 -9.50
C LEU A 56 3.48 -2.32 -9.02
N ALA A 57 3.16 -2.80 -7.81
CA ALA A 57 3.73 -4.06 -7.32
C ALA A 57 3.29 -5.26 -8.18
N ALA A 58 2.03 -5.31 -8.60
CA ALA A 58 1.51 -6.34 -9.50
C ALA A 58 2.15 -6.22 -10.89
N ALA A 59 2.20 -5.02 -11.47
CA ALA A 59 2.79 -4.78 -12.78
C ALA A 59 4.27 -5.16 -12.83
N ILE A 60 5.06 -4.78 -11.83
CA ILE A 60 6.47 -5.14 -11.72
C ILE A 60 6.63 -6.66 -11.64
N ARG A 61 5.78 -7.34 -10.87
CA ARG A 61 5.84 -8.80 -10.74
C ARG A 61 5.51 -9.51 -12.06
N LEU A 62 4.49 -9.05 -12.77
CA LEU A 62 4.09 -9.57 -14.07
C LEU A 62 5.19 -9.33 -15.12
N ALA A 63 5.67 -8.10 -15.23
CA ALA A 63 6.74 -7.75 -16.17
C ALA A 63 8.03 -8.53 -15.90
N THR A 64 8.40 -8.74 -14.63
CA THR A 64 9.56 -9.55 -14.26
C THR A 64 9.39 -11.02 -14.62
N ALA A 65 8.15 -11.50 -14.72
CA ALA A 65 7.80 -12.84 -15.18
C ALA A 65 7.71 -12.94 -16.72
N GLY A 66 7.99 -11.86 -17.46
CA GLY A 66 7.94 -11.84 -18.93
C GLY A 66 6.55 -11.60 -19.52
N VAL A 67 5.57 -11.21 -18.71
CA VAL A 67 4.23 -10.87 -19.16
C VAL A 67 4.24 -9.46 -19.75
N ASP A 68 3.65 -9.28 -20.94
CA ASP A 68 3.42 -7.96 -21.52
C ASP A 68 2.32 -7.25 -20.75
N VAL A 69 2.67 -6.15 -20.05
CA VAL A 69 1.76 -5.48 -19.14
C VAL A 69 1.66 -3.99 -19.40
N ILE A 70 0.43 -3.48 -19.45
CA ILE A 70 0.14 -2.05 -19.53
C ILE A 70 -0.45 -1.60 -18.19
N VAL A 71 0.09 -0.50 -17.64
CA VAL A 71 -0.49 0.18 -16.47
C VAL A 71 -1.23 1.43 -16.92
N LEU A 72 -2.50 1.52 -16.58
CA LEU A 72 -3.33 2.69 -16.85
C LEU A 72 -3.58 3.47 -15.56
N GLU A 73 -3.23 4.75 -15.55
CA GLU A 73 -3.44 5.65 -14.41
C GLU A 73 -4.24 6.88 -14.87
N ALA A 74 -5.27 7.24 -14.11
CA ALA A 74 -6.14 8.35 -14.45
C ALA A 74 -5.49 9.73 -14.22
N ARG A 75 -4.44 9.81 -13.42
CA ARG A 75 -3.77 11.05 -13.02
C ARG A 75 -2.25 10.94 -13.21
N TYR A 76 -1.55 10.62 -12.14
CA TYR A 76 -0.11 10.33 -12.14
C TYR A 76 0.19 9.22 -11.12
N PRO A 77 1.28 8.47 -11.28
CA PRO A 77 1.63 7.40 -10.36
C PRO A 77 1.68 7.88 -8.91
N GLY A 78 0.97 7.17 -8.03
CA GLY A 78 0.89 7.55 -6.62
C GLY A 78 -0.11 8.65 -6.28
N TRP A 79 -0.89 9.17 -7.22
CA TRP A 79 -1.86 10.25 -6.95
C TRP A 79 -2.86 9.89 -5.84
N GLY A 80 -3.29 8.65 -5.74
CA GLY A 80 -4.24 8.18 -4.74
C GLY A 80 -3.65 8.04 -3.34
N ALA A 81 -4.13 7.07 -2.57
CA ALA A 81 -3.71 6.80 -1.19
C ALA A 81 -2.21 6.53 -1.06
N SER A 82 -1.55 6.02 -2.11
CA SER A 82 -0.12 5.72 -2.11
C SER A 82 0.77 6.95 -1.98
N GLY A 83 0.34 8.12 -2.45
CA GLY A 83 1.05 9.39 -2.24
C GLY A 83 0.51 10.22 -1.08
N ARG A 84 -0.40 9.67 -0.26
CA ARG A 84 -1.11 10.40 0.80
C ARG A 84 -1.09 9.69 2.14
N ASN A 85 -0.28 8.64 2.25
CA ASN A 85 -0.15 7.85 3.48
C ASN A 85 0.89 8.46 4.43
N GLY A 86 1.03 7.86 5.62
CA GLY A 86 1.98 8.32 6.63
C GLY A 86 3.43 7.83 6.42
N GLY A 87 3.72 7.09 5.35
CA GLY A 87 5.06 6.58 5.04
C GLY A 87 5.56 5.45 5.94
N LEU A 88 4.67 4.83 6.72
CA LEU A 88 5.06 3.74 7.61
C LEU A 88 5.10 2.41 6.84
N VAL A 89 6.21 1.70 6.96
CA VAL A 89 6.37 0.31 6.51
C VAL A 89 6.36 -0.58 7.74
N SER A 90 5.20 -1.20 8.03
CA SER A 90 4.99 -1.98 9.24
C SER A 90 3.93 -3.06 9.04
N VAL A 91 3.92 -4.07 9.93
CA VAL A 91 2.79 -4.99 10.07
C VAL A 91 1.56 -4.26 10.65
N GLY A 92 0.39 -4.90 10.60
CA GLY A 92 -0.84 -4.38 11.17
C GLY A 92 -1.80 -3.79 10.13
N SER A 93 -1.98 -4.46 9.00
CA SER A 93 -2.90 -4.06 7.93
C SER A 93 -4.38 -4.25 8.29
N THR A 94 -4.69 -4.91 9.41
CA THR A 94 -6.05 -5.10 9.91
C THR A 94 -6.28 -4.41 11.25
N LYS A 95 -7.54 -3.99 11.50
CA LYS A 95 -7.99 -3.50 12.81
C LYS A 95 -8.42 -4.63 13.77
N LEU A 96 -8.45 -5.87 13.29
CA LEU A 96 -8.77 -7.02 14.12
C LEU A 96 -7.54 -7.40 14.96
N SER A 97 -7.78 -7.83 16.21
CA SER A 97 -6.72 -8.52 16.95
C SER A 97 -6.44 -9.89 16.32
N ASP A 98 -5.24 -10.42 16.51
CA ASP A 98 -4.83 -11.72 15.96
C ASP A 98 -5.84 -12.81 16.30
N SER A 99 -6.30 -12.85 17.56
CA SER A 99 -7.32 -13.81 18.01
C SER A 99 -8.68 -13.61 17.34
N ALA A 100 -9.05 -12.37 16.99
CA ALA A 100 -10.28 -12.08 16.26
C ALA A 100 -10.16 -12.49 14.79
N LEU A 101 -9.00 -12.28 14.18
CA LEU A 101 -8.71 -12.74 12.82
C LEU A 101 -8.76 -14.26 12.74
N ILE A 102 -8.06 -14.95 13.64
CA ILE A 102 -8.05 -16.42 13.72
C ILE A 102 -9.48 -16.98 13.87
N ARG A 103 -10.30 -16.38 14.73
CA ARG A 103 -11.71 -16.81 14.87
C ARG A 103 -12.53 -16.62 13.60
N ARG A 104 -12.20 -15.60 12.79
CA ARG A 104 -12.96 -15.25 11.59
C ARG A 104 -12.61 -16.10 10.38
N VAL A 105 -11.32 -16.40 10.17
CA VAL A 105 -10.82 -17.08 8.97
C VAL A 105 -10.21 -18.45 9.24
N GLY A 106 -10.01 -18.83 10.49
CA GLY A 106 -9.31 -20.04 10.90
C GLY A 106 -7.80 -19.83 11.07
N GLN A 107 -7.15 -20.77 11.77
CA GLN A 107 -5.72 -20.66 12.11
C GLN A 107 -4.83 -20.68 10.87
N ALA A 108 -5.11 -21.54 9.90
CA ALA A 108 -4.28 -21.69 8.71
C ALA A 108 -4.26 -20.41 7.87
N ASP A 109 -5.44 -19.86 7.55
CA ASP A 109 -5.55 -18.64 6.74
C ASP A 109 -5.00 -17.40 7.49
N ALA A 110 -5.21 -17.34 8.81
CA ALA A 110 -4.61 -16.27 9.63
C ALA A 110 -3.08 -16.35 9.62
N SER A 111 -2.50 -17.55 9.69
CA SER A 111 -1.04 -17.72 9.58
C SER A 111 -0.52 -17.26 8.22
N CYS A 112 -1.17 -17.63 7.11
CA CYS A 112 -0.83 -17.15 5.78
C CYS A 112 -0.91 -15.62 5.68
N PHE A 113 -1.91 -15.01 6.31
CA PHE A 113 -2.05 -13.56 6.35
C PHE A 113 -0.87 -12.89 7.08
N PHE A 114 -0.49 -13.38 8.26
CA PHE A 114 0.65 -12.85 9.02
C PHE A 114 1.98 -13.02 8.30
N ASP A 115 2.16 -14.17 7.61
CA ASP A 115 3.35 -14.39 6.77
C ASP A 115 3.39 -13.43 5.59
N ALA A 116 2.26 -13.16 4.96
CA ALA A 116 2.15 -12.20 3.86
C ALA A 116 2.44 -10.76 4.30
N GLU A 117 2.00 -10.36 5.52
CA GLU A 117 2.33 -9.05 6.07
C GLU A 117 3.84 -8.87 6.28
N ARG A 118 4.51 -9.87 6.85
CA ARG A 118 5.98 -9.85 7.02
C ARG A 118 6.70 -9.81 5.68
N ALA A 119 6.33 -10.70 4.76
CA ALA A 119 6.91 -10.74 3.42
C ALA A 119 6.69 -9.45 2.61
N ALA A 120 5.61 -8.71 2.88
CA ALA A 120 5.36 -7.42 2.23
C ALA A 120 6.35 -6.35 2.66
N ILE A 121 6.81 -6.36 3.93
CA ILE A 121 7.86 -5.46 4.42
C ILE A 121 9.18 -5.76 3.71
N ASP A 122 9.60 -7.03 3.70
CA ASP A 122 10.82 -7.47 3.03
C ASP A 122 10.78 -7.10 1.55
N ALA A 123 9.64 -7.30 0.87
CA ALA A 123 9.48 -6.94 -0.53
C ALA A 123 9.59 -5.44 -0.83
N VAL A 124 9.31 -4.56 0.13
CA VAL A 124 9.57 -3.12 -0.02
C VAL A 124 11.07 -2.85 -0.02
N PHE A 125 11.79 -3.37 0.96
CA PHE A 125 13.24 -3.16 1.09
C PHE A 125 14.01 -3.81 -0.04
N ASP A 126 13.66 -5.03 -0.47
CA ASP A 126 14.23 -5.69 -1.63
C ASP A 126 14.09 -4.85 -2.91
N ARG A 127 12.95 -4.16 -3.10
CA ARG A 127 12.77 -3.27 -4.25
C ARG A 127 13.63 -2.02 -4.16
N ILE A 128 13.73 -1.42 -2.97
CA ILE A 128 14.60 -0.26 -2.73
C ILE A 128 16.03 -0.60 -3.12
N GLU A 129 16.55 -1.73 -2.63
CA GLU A 129 17.91 -2.20 -2.93
C GLU A 129 18.07 -2.57 -4.41
N ARG A 130 17.15 -3.38 -4.94
CA ARG A 130 17.21 -3.89 -6.32
C ARG A 130 17.22 -2.79 -7.37
N TYR A 131 16.46 -1.73 -7.14
CA TYR A 131 16.32 -0.61 -8.09
C TYR A 131 17.14 0.62 -7.69
N GLY A 132 17.89 0.55 -6.60
CA GLY A 132 18.73 1.67 -6.13
C GLY A 132 17.90 2.92 -5.83
N LEU A 133 16.71 2.74 -5.22
CA LEU A 133 15.82 3.86 -4.95
C LEU A 133 16.40 4.72 -3.82
N ASP A 134 16.50 6.03 -4.08
CA ASP A 134 16.89 7.01 -3.06
C ASP A 134 15.68 7.29 -2.18
N VAL A 135 15.71 6.78 -0.95
CA VAL A 135 14.62 6.89 0.03
C VAL A 135 15.18 7.22 1.41
N ASP A 136 14.43 8.01 2.16
CA ASP A 136 14.72 8.32 3.56
C ASP A 136 14.36 7.14 4.48
N ARG A 137 15.20 6.12 4.51
CA ARG A 137 15.05 5.03 5.48
C ARG A 137 15.46 5.52 6.85
N HIS A 138 14.49 5.72 7.74
CA HIS A 138 14.74 6.36 9.04
C HIS A 138 15.05 5.37 10.17
N SER A 139 14.44 4.19 10.22
CA SER A 139 14.57 3.28 11.36
C SER A 139 14.35 1.82 10.97
N ASP A 140 14.93 0.92 11.76
CA ASP A 140 14.74 -0.53 11.64
C ASP A 140 13.69 -1.01 12.65
N GLY A 141 12.45 -0.60 12.43
CA GLY A 141 11.34 -0.95 13.29
C GLY A 141 10.58 0.27 13.81
N TYR A 142 9.61 0.04 14.66
CA TYR A 142 8.82 1.10 15.28
C TYR A 142 8.64 0.86 16.79
N THR A 143 8.41 1.93 17.53
CA THR A 143 8.18 1.88 18.97
C THR A 143 6.72 2.16 19.29
N LEU A 144 6.06 1.22 19.95
CA LEU A 144 4.74 1.43 20.53
C LEU A 144 4.89 1.93 21.97
N ALA A 145 4.33 3.10 22.24
CA ALA A 145 4.34 3.67 23.58
C ALA A 145 2.99 3.46 24.27
N ALA A 146 3.03 3.01 25.53
CA ALA A 146 1.85 2.92 26.35
C ALA A 146 1.39 4.32 26.78
N HIS A 147 0.20 4.75 26.35
CA HIS A 147 -0.41 6.00 26.83
C HIS A 147 -1.10 5.87 28.19
N HIS A 148 -1.24 4.63 28.71
CA HIS A 148 -1.86 4.35 30.00
C HIS A 148 -1.24 3.07 30.60
N PRO A 149 -1.02 2.98 31.93
CA PRO A 149 -0.42 1.80 32.58
C PRO A 149 -1.11 0.46 32.27
N ARG A 150 -2.44 0.47 32.06
CA ARG A 150 -3.20 -0.74 31.70
C ARG A 150 -2.83 -1.31 30.33
N ALA A 151 -2.29 -0.50 29.42
CA ALA A 151 -1.87 -0.94 28.09
C ALA A 151 -0.52 -1.67 28.09
N ILE A 152 0.25 -1.62 29.18
CA ILE A 152 1.60 -2.18 29.25
C ILE A 152 1.58 -3.71 29.03
N ALA A 153 0.66 -4.41 29.69
CA ALA A 153 0.57 -5.88 29.56
C ALA A 153 0.21 -6.31 28.12
N GLU A 154 -0.67 -5.57 27.46
CA GLU A 154 -1.05 -5.79 26.06
C GLU A 154 0.13 -5.53 25.12
N LEU A 155 0.87 -4.45 25.33
CA LEU A 155 2.08 -4.16 24.54
C LEU A 155 3.17 -5.20 24.72
N HIS A 156 3.36 -5.73 25.93
CA HIS A 156 4.28 -6.82 26.16
C HIS A 156 3.88 -8.10 25.41
N ALA A 157 2.58 -8.45 25.43
CA ALA A 157 2.06 -9.59 24.69
C ALA A 157 2.25 -9.40 23.18
N TYR A 158 1.93 -8.21 22.66
CA TYR A 158 2.16 -7.86 21.27
C TYR A 158 3.62 -7.97 20.86
N GLY A 159 4.55 -7.39 21.66
CA GLY A 159 5.98 -7.47 21.40
C GLY A 159 6.54 -8.90 21.43
N ALA A 160 5.91 -9.82 22.14
CA ALA A 160 6.30 -11.23 22.14
C ALA A 160 5.89 -11.98 20.84
N THR A 161 4.85 -11.52 20.17
CA THR A 161 4.34 -12.12 18.91
C THR A 161 5.20 -11.70 17.70
N TYR A 162 5.82 -10.51 17.75
CA TYR A 162 6.51 -9.90 16.61
C TYR A 162 8.04 -9.78 16.78
N ARG A 163 8.63 -10.57 17.68
CA ARG A 163 10.09 -10.65 17.85
C ARG A 163 10.74 -11.75 17.02
#